data_6c60556f762792515e9dd8b9ef028e38
#
_entry.id   6c60556f762792515e9dd8b9ef028e38
#
_cell.length_a   1.000
_cell.length_b   1.000
_cell.length_c   1.000
_cell.angle_alpha   90.00
_cell.angle_beta   90.00
_cell.angle_gamma   90.00
#
_symmetry.space_group_name_H-M   'P 1'
#
loop_
_entity.id
_entity.type
_entity.pdbx_description
1 polymer ?
#
loop_
_entity_poly.entity_id
_entity_poly.type
_entity_poly.pdbx_seq_one_letter_code
_entity_poly.pdbx_strand_id
1 'polypeptide(L)'
;MTTSERIATPGTSRVWHAAYDAGVPASLNYEPLTVPQLLEQAAARYPDRPALMFLNCRLTYAQLHEDVRRLATALARLGVERDTRVAIQLPNLPQTVIAYYATLSLGAQAVMTNPLYVQREIEHQWTDADCRVAFVTDFLYARTIQGLRDRLPVKQYVVASIPEYLRFPLSVLAPLKLRRMRPPALARVAPERGVHFFRSLVRGTPADPPRPDIGLDDLAVLQYTGGTTGVAKGAM
;
A
#
# COMPACT_ATOMS: atom_id res chain seq x y z
N MET A 1 24.83 3.60 -23.53
CA MET A 1 25.51 4.81 -23.08
C MET A 1 24.71 5.37 -21.92
N THR A 2 25.03 4.87 -20.75
CA THR A 2 25.44 5.55 -19.52
C THR A 2 24.60 6.78 -19.15
N THR A 3 23.59 6.56 -18.31
CA THR A 3 23.03 7.60 -17.46
C THR A 3 23.00 7.08 -16.02
N SER A 4 24.17 6.91 -15.46
CA SER A 4 24.38 6.55 -14.08
C SER A 4 25.39 7.51 -13.49
N GLU A 5 24.94 8.75 -13.20
CA GLU A 5 25.74 9.72 -12.43
C GLU A 5 24.87 10.91 -11.98
N ARG A 6 23.91 10.66 -11.08
CA ARG A 6 23.39 11.72 -10.21
C ARG A 6 23.32 11.24 -8.76
N ILE A 7 24.35 10.54 -8.32
CA ILE A 7 24.58 10.33 -6.89
C ILE A 7 25.52 11.45 -6.46
N ALA A 8 24.96 12.39 -5.69
CA ALA A 8 25.62 13.40 -4.87
C ALA A 8 27.00 13.86 -5.35
N THR A 9 27.06 15.03 -5.95
CA THR A 9 28.31 15.77 -6.16
C THR A 9 29.00 15.92 -4.78
N PRO A 10 30.19 15.38 -4.58
CA PRO A 10 30.97 15.62 -3.35
C PRO A 10 31.40 17.08 -3.35
N GLY A 11 30.92 17.92 -2.44
CA GLY A 11 31.55 19.21 -2.26
C GLY A 11 30.72 20.41 -1.86
N THR A 12 29.42 20.34 -1.66
CA THR A 12 28.71 21.49 -1.07
C THR A 12 28.42 21.21 0.41
N SER A 13 29.33 21.67 1.27
CA SER A 13 29.05 21.78 2.71
C SER A 13 27.80 22.64 2.88
N ARG A 14 26.72 22.03 3.38
CA ARG A 14 25.50 22.74 3.71
C ARG A 14 25.60 23.33 5.09
N VAL A 15 25.00 24.50 5.32
CA VAL A 15 25.11 25.25 6.59
C VAL A 15 24.78 24.41 7.84
N TRP A 16 23.88 23.44 7.70
CA TRP A 16 23.50 22.55 8.80
C TRP A 16 24.50 21.44 9.10
N HIS A 17 25.47 21.15 8.22
CA HIS A 17 26.51 20.14 8.50
C HIS A 17 27.41 20.57 9.65
N ALA A 18 27.56 21.88 9.88
CA ALA A 18 28.34 22.41 11.02
C ALA A 18 27.68 22.10 12.37
N ALA A 19 26.39 21.78 12.40
CA ALA A 19 25.64 21.42 13.61
C ALA A 19 25.56 19.90 13.84
N TYR A 20 26.19 19.08 13.01
CA TYR A 20 26.21 17.63 13.20
C TYR A 20 27.19 17.26 14.31
N ASP A 21 26.81 16.29 15.14
CA ASP A 21 27.69 15.71 16.14
C ASP A 21 28.88 14.99 15.49
N ALA A 22 29.97 14.89 16.26
CA ALA A 22 31.17 14.19 15.82
C ALA A 22 30.85 12.74 15.44
N GLY A 23 31.21 12.34 14.21
CA GLY A 23 30.95 11.00 13.69
C GLY A 23 29.66 10.85 12.89
N VAL A 24 28.80 11.87 12.81
CA VAL A 24 27.63 11.87 11.93
C VAL A 24 28.07 12.24 10.50
N PRO A 25 27.93 11.35 9.51
CA PRO A 25 28.35 11.65 8.15
C PRO A 25 27.41 12.67 7.49
N ALA A 26 27.97 13.56 6.69
CA ALA A 26 27.20 14.56 5.95
C ALA A 26 26.30 13.96 4.87
N SER A 27 26.62 12.77 4.38
CA SER A 27 25.83 11.98 3.42
C SER A 27 25.96 10.49 3.71
N LEU A 28 24.94 9.73 3.34
CA LEU A 28 24.93 8.27 3.45
C LEU A 28 25.02 7.66 2.05
N ASN A 29 25.81 6.60 1.93
CA ASN A 29 25.85 5.78 0.74
C ASN A 29 24.75 4.72 0.86
N TYR A 30 23.69 4.87 0.09
CA TYR A 30 22.60 3.90 0.02
C TYR A 30 22.93 2.85 -1.05
N GLU A 31 22.62 1.59 -0.77
CA GLU A 31 22.58 0.57 -1.78
C GLU A 31 21.49 0.92 -2.81
N PRO A 32 21.76 0.86 -4.13
CA PRO A 32 20.79 1.25 -5.16
C PRO A 32 19.70 0.18 -5.32
N LEU A 33 18.77 0.15 -4.39
CA LEU A 33 17.65 -0.79 -4.34
C LEU A 33 16.32 -0.08 -4.49
N THR A 34 15.44 -0.64 -5.30
CA THR A 34 14.04 -0.23 -5.32
C THR A 34 13.31 -0.74 -4.09
N VAL A 35 12.17 -0.10 -3.74
CA VAL A 35 11.39 -0.50 -2.56
C VAL A 35 10.96 -1.97 -2.60
N PRO A 36 10.49 -2.55 -3.73
CA PRO A 36 10.23 -4.00 -3.81
C PRO A 36 11.45 -4.87 -3.54
N GLN A 37 12.62 -4.50 -4.05
CA GLN A 37 13.86 -5.25 -3.85
C GLN A 37 14.29 -5.31 -2.36
N LEU A 38 13.97 -4.30 -1.56
CA LEU A 38 14.21 -4.34 -0.11
C LEU A 38 13.45 -5.50 0.55
N LEU A 39 12.19 -5.73 0.17
CA LEU A 39 11.42 -6.85 0.70
C LEU A 39 11.95 -8.20 0.18
N GLU A 40 12.30 -8.28 -1.10
CA GLU A 40 12.87 -9.49 -1.71
C GLU A 40 14.16 -9.90 -1.00
N GLN A 41 15.08 -8.98 -0.78
CA GLN A 41 16.33 -9.24 -0.07
C GLN A 41 16.07 -9.64 1.39
N ALA A 42 15.16 -8.96 2.09
CA ALA A 42 14.81 -9.31 3.46
C ALA A 42 14.19 -10.71 3.56
N ALA A 43 13.33 -11.07 2.61
CA ALA A 43 12.72 -12.40 2.53
C ALA A 43 13.73 -13.50 2.20
N ALA A 44 14.70 -13.22 1.33
CA ALA A 44 15.77 -14.15 1.02
C ALA A 44 16.75 -14.34 2.21
N ARG A 45 17.08 -13.25 2.90
CA ARG A 45 18.08 -13.29 3.99
C ARG A 45 17.50 -13.76 5.33
N TYR A 46 16.22 -13.47 5.59
CA TYR A 46 15.57 -13.71 6.88
C TYR A 46 14.17 -14.33 6.75
N PRO A 47 13.99 -15.44 6.00
CA PRO A 47 12.66 -15.96 5.63
C PRO A 47 11.76 -16.23 6.83
N ASP A 48 12.31 -16.78 7.91
CA ASP A 48 11.55 -17.21 9.10
C ASP A 48 11.43 -16.13 10.17
N ARG A 49 12.10 -14.99 10.01
CA ARG A 49 11.96 -13.88 10.97
C ARG A 49 10.62 -13.18 10.81
N PRO A 50 10.04 -12.65 11.92
CA PRO A 50 8.80 -11.90 11.84
C PRO A 50 9.02 -10.60 11.08
N ALA A 51 8.23 -10.40 10.02
CA ALA A 51 8.14 -9.16 9.27
C ALA A 51 7.02 -8.26 9.79
N LEU A 52 5.85 -8.85 10.13
CA LEU A 52 4.69 -8.12 10.62
C LEU A 52 4.11 -8.81 11.87
N MET A 53 3.68 -7.97 12.81
CA MET A 53 2.89 -8.39 13.96
C MET A 53 1.66 -7.51 14.06
N PHE A 54 0.49 -8.13 14.10
CA PHE A 54 -0.80 -7.45 14.23
C PHE A 54 -1.73 -8.26 15.14
N LEU A 55 -2.00 -7.74 16.34
CA LEU A 55 -2.75 -8.46 17.38
C LEU A 55 -2.14 -9.85 17.64
N ASN A 56 -2.88 -10.94 17.39
CA ASN A 56 -2.40 -12.32 17.50
C ASN A 56 -1.87 -12.91 16.17
N CYS A 57 -1.74 -12.10 15.14
CA CYS A 57 -1.16 -12.48 13.87
C CYS A 57 0.35 -12.15 13.84
N ARG A 58 1.13 -13.08 13.31
CA ARG A 58 2.54 -12.92 13.01
C ARG A 58 2.79 -13.48 11.62
N LEU A 59 3.30 -12.64 10.72
CA LEU A 59 3.75 -13.05 9.39
C LEU A 59 5.27 -12.99 9.35
N THR A 60 5.91 -14.03 8.81
CA THR A 60 7.33 -14.03 8.51
C THR A 60 7.61 -13.26 7.22
N TYR A 61 8.89 -12.93 6.94
CA TYR A 61 9.26 -12.32 5.67
C TYR A 61 8.91 -13.20 4.47
N ALA A 62 9.10 -14.51 4.55
CA ALA A 62 8.71 -15.43 3.49
C ALA A 62 7.20 -15.41 3.23
N GLN A 63 6.38 -15.42 4.30
CA GLN A 63 4.92 -15.37 4.19
C GLN A 63 4.44 -14.02 3.63
N LEU A 64 5.02 -12.91 4.09
CA LEU A 64 4.71 -11.59 3.58
C LEU A 64 5.04 -11.50 2.08
N HIS A 65 6.23 -11.92 1.69
CA HIS A 65 6.66 -11.87 0.29
C HIS A 65 5.80 -12.76 -0.62
N GLU A 66 5.39 -13.93 -0.14
CA GLU A 66 4.47 -14.82 -0.86
C GLU A 66 3.11 -14.17 -1.06
N ASP A 67 2.51 -13.57 -0.01
CA ASP A 67 1.23 -12.87 -0.09
C ASP A 67 1.32 -11.65 -1.03
N VAL A 68 2.42 -10.91 -1.00
CA VAL A 68 2.71 -9.80 -1.93
C VAL A 68 2.74 -10.28 -3.37
N ARG A 69 3.46 -11.36 -3.68
CA ARG A 69 3.54 -11.92 -5.04
C ARG A 69 2.18 -12.40 -5.54
N ARG A 70 1.41 -13.08 -4.70
CA ARG A 70 0.04 -13.52 -5.03
C ARG A 70 -0.88 -12.35 -5.34
N LEU A 71 -0.84 -11.31 -4.51
CA LEU A 71 -1.64 -10.11 -4.73
C LEU A 71 -1.16 -9.35 -5.98
N ALA A 72 0.14 -9.22 -6.22
CA ALA A 72 0.67 -8.59 -7.43
C ALA A 72 0.19 -9.33 -8.70
N THR A 73 0.21 -10.68 -8.71
CA THR A 73 -0.36 -11.46 -9.81
C THR A 73 -1.86 -11.17 -10.00
N ALA A 74 -2.62 -11.08 -8.90
CA ALA A 74 -4.04 -10.77 -8.97
C ALA A 74 -4.29 -9.36 -9.53
N LEU A 75 -3.52 -8.38 -9.06
CA LEU A 75 -3.62 -6.99 -9.54
C LEU A 75 -3.29 -6.86 -11.03
N ALA A 76 -2.25 -7.55 -11.51
CA ALA A 76 -1.92 -7.57 -12.93
C ALA A 76 -3.08 -8.12 -13.77
N ARG A 77 -3.78 -9.17 -13.30
CA ARG A 77 -4.99 -9.70 -13.95
C ARG A 77 -6.17 -8.73 -13.92
N LEU A 78 -6.20 -7.79 -12.97
CA LEU A 78 -7.18 -6.71 -12.88
C LEU A 78 -6.78 -5.48 -13.71
N GLY A 79 -5.69 -5.55 -14.47
CA GLY A 79 -5.21 -4.49 -15.35
C GLY A 79 -4.29 -3.46 -14.66
N VAL A 80 -3.70 -3.81 -13.53
CA VAL A 80 -2.64 -2.97 -12.92
C VAL A 80 -1.32 -3.23 -13.63
N GLU A 81 -0.74 -2.18 -14.14
CA GLU A 81 0.53 -2.17 -14.85
C GLU A 81 1.38 -0.97 -14.40
N ARG A 82 2.56 -0.78 -15.00
CA ARG A 82 3.42 0.35 -14.70
C ARG A 82 2.64 1.67 -14.79
N ASP A 83 2.93 2.58 -13.87
CA ASP A 83 2.32 3.90 -13.71
C ASP A 83 0.81 3.90 -13.37
N THR A 84 0.17 2.74 -13.25
CA THR A 84 -1.21 2.66 -12.72
C THR A 84 -1.25 3.19 -11.30
N ARG A 85 -2.16 4.11 -11.01
CA ARG A 85 -2.34 4.67 -9.66
C ARG A 85 -3.35 3.86 -8.88
N VAL A 86 -2.89 3.38 -7.72
CA VAL A 86 -3.62 2.49 -6.83
C VAL A 86 -3.83 3.17 -5.49
N ALA A 87 -5.07 3.53 -5.18
CA ALA A 87 -5.42 4.11 -3.87
C ALA A 87 -5.38 3.03 -2.78
N ILE A 88 -4.74 3.35 -1.65
CA ILE A 88 -4.68 2.46 -0.49
C ILE A 88 -5.28 3.20 0.71
N GLN A 89 -6.59 2.99 0.94
CA GLN A 89 -7.35 3.55 2.06
C GLN A 89 -7.58 2.47 3.13
N LEU A 90 -6.49 1.97 3.66
CA LEU A 90 -6.47 0.96 4.71
C LEU A 90 -5.81 1.51 5.97
N PRO A 91 -6.32 1.21 7.18
CA PRO A 91 -5.59 1.48 8.41
C PRO A 91 -4.36 0.57 8.52
N ASN A 92 -3.60 0.67 9.61
CA ASN A 92 -2.39 -0.13 9.84
C ASN A 92 -2.75 -1.63 10.03
N LEU A 93 -2.89 -2.34 8.93
CA LEU A 93 -3.22 -3.75 8.81
C LEU A 93 -2.12 -4.49 8.03
N PRO A 94 -1.99 -5.81 8.16
CA PRO A 94 -1.13 -6.60 7.28
C PRO A 94 -1.46 -6.39 5.80
N GLN A 95 -2.74 -6.27 5.46
CA GLN A 95 -3.22 -6.03 4.11
C GLN A 95 -2.69 -4.71 3.51
N THR A 96 -2.46 -3.69 4.33
CA THR A 96 -1.91 -2.40 3.89
C THR A 96 -0.50 -2.56 3.37
N VAL A 97 0.34 -3.29 4.12
CA VAL A 97 1.73 -3.56 3.72
C VAL A 97 1.77 -4.45 2.47
N ILE A 98 0.94 -5.49 2.43
CA ILE A 98 0.87 -6.40 1.28
C ILE A 98 0.39 -5.65 0.03
N ALA A 99 -0.66 -4.80 0.13
CA ALA A 99 -1.16 -4.00 -0.97
C ALA A 99 -0.11 -3.01 -1.48
N TYR A 100 0.61 -2.36 -0.58
CA TYR A 100 1.67 -1.41 -0.90
C TYR A 100 2.78 -2.08 -1.72
N TYR A 101 3.39 -3.14 -1.20
CA TYR A 101 4.46 -3.84 -1.90
C TYR A 101 3.99 -4.52 -3.19
N ALA A 102 2.77 -5.08 -3.22
CA ALA A 102 2.21 -5.67 -4.44
C ALA A 102 1.99 -4.63 -5.55
N THR A 103 1.54 -3.42 -5.20
CA THR A 103 1.41 -2.30 -6.12
C THR A 103 2.78 -1.91 -6.70
N LEU A 104 3.76 -1.68 -5.84
CA LEU A 104 5.10 -1.26 -6.26
C LEU A 104 5.84 -2.34 -7.06
N SER A 105 5.61 -3.62 -6.77
CA SER A 105 6.22 -4.73 -7.52
C SER A 105 5.78 -4.79 -8.99
N LEU A 106 4.70 -4.10 -9.36
CA LEU A 106 4.22 -3.96 -10.73
C LEU A 106 4.68 -2.66 -11.40
N GLY A 107 5.53 -1.85 -10.74
CA GLY A 107 5.87 -0.50 -11.20
C GLY A 107 4.70 0.47 -11.14
N ALA A 108 3.62 0.10 -10.45
CA ALA A 108 2.47 0.95 -10.20
C ALA A 108 2.71 1.89 -9.02
N GLN A 109 1.95 2.97 -8.95
CA GLN A 109 2.12 4.04 -7.97
C GLN A 109 1.10 3.92 -6.84
N ALA A 110 1.55 3.91 -5.59
CA ALA A 110 0.68 3.86 -4.44
C ALA A 110 0.19 5.27 -4.05
N VAL A 111 -1.12 5.47 -4.00
CA VAL A 111 -1.76 6.70 -3.51
C VAL A 111 -2.25 6.45 -2.09
N MET A 112 -1.45 6.86 -1.11
CA MET A 112 -1.77 6.63 0.29
C MET A 112 -2.91 7.53 0.73
N THR A 113 -4.03 6.93 1.12
CA THR A 113 -5.26 7.63 1.47
C THR A 113 -5.58 7.45 2.95
N ASN A 114 -5.83 8.56 3.64
CA ASN A 114 -6.20 8.50 5.07
C ASN A 114 -7.55 7.78 5.24
N PRO A 115 -7.62 6.70 6.07
CA PRO A 115 -8.88 6.00 6.33
C PRO A 115 -9.98 6.86 6.96
N LEU A 116 -9.63 8.01 7.53
CA LEU A 116 -10.56 8.94 8.16
C LEU A 116 -11.11 10.01 7.19
N TYR A 117 -10.67 10.04 5.93
CA TYR A 117 -11.17 10.99 4.96
C TYR A 117 -12.67 10.84 4.73
N VAL A 118 -13.34 12.00 4.62
CA VAL A 118 -14.74 12.09 4.24
C VAL A 118 -14.90 12.01 2.70
N GLN A 119 -16.13 11.85 2.24
CA GLN A 119 -16.44 11.65 0.81
C GLN A 119 -15.78 12.68 -0.11
N ARG A 120 -15.83 13.97 0.24
CA ARG A 120 -15.26 15.06 -0.55
C ARG A 120 -13.73 14.94 -0.70
N GLU A 121 -13.04 14.55 0.37
CA GLU A 121 -11.58 14.39 0.36
C GLU A 121 -11.17 13.18 -0.49
N ILE A 122 -11.90 12.07 -0.38
CA ILE A 122 -11.67 10.87 -1.20
C ILE A 122 -11.89 11.19 -2.68
N GLU A 123 -13.01 11.82 -3.02
CA GLU A 123 -13.36 12.18 -4.38
C GLU A 123 -12.30 13.11 -4.99
N HIS A 124 -11.88 14.13 -4.24
CA HIS A 124 -10.80 15.02 -4.67
C HIS A 124 -9.51 14.25 -4.91
N GLN A 125 -9.00 13.52 -3.91
CA GLN A 125 -7.71 12.83 -3.98
C GLN A 125 -7.67 11.78 -5.10
N TRP A 126 -8.70 10.93 -5.19
CA TRP A 126 -8.71 9.84 -6.15
C TRP A 126 -8.97 10.31 -7.58
N THR A 127 -9.65 11.43 -7.77
CA THR A 127 -9.84 12.07 -9.07
C THR A 127 -8.58 12.81 -9.51
N ASP A 128 -7.98 13.61 -8.64
CA ASP A 128 -6.73 14.33 -8.89
C ASP A 128 -5.58 13.37 -9.23
N ALA A 129 -5.47 12.27 -8.48
CA ALA A 129 -4.49 11.23 -8.74
C ALA A 129 -4.89 10.27 -9.88
N ASP A 130 -6.07 10.35 -10.49
CA ASP A 130 -6.60 9.40 -11.49
C ASP A 130 -6.47 7.93 -11.06
N CYS A 131 -6.88 7.60 -9.84
CA CYS A 131 -6.79 6.24 -9.30
C CYS A 131 -7.66 5.26 -10.07
N ARG A 132 -7.11 4.12 -10.51
CA ARG A 132 -7.84 3.09 -11.28
C ARG A 132 -8.28 1.91 -10.42
N VAL A 133 -7.54 1.63 -9.37
CA VAL A 133 -7.82 0.58 -8.38
C VAL A 133 -7.81 1.20 -6.99
N ALA A 134 -8.65 0.71 -6.08
CA ALA A 134 -8.65 1.16 -4.69
C ALA A 134 -8.76 -0.01 -3.71
N PHE A 135 -7.88 -0.02 -2.72
CA PHE A 135 -7.98 -0.87 -1.53
C PHE A 135 -8.73 -0.13 -0.45
N VAL A 136 -9.77 -0.76 0.10
CA VAL A 136 -10.60 -0.18 1.16
C VAL A 136 -10.99 -1.26 2.18
N THR A 137 -11.32 -0.87 3.41
CA THR A 137 -11.94 -1.81 4.35
C THR A 137 -13.42 -2.00 4.02
N ASP A 138 -13.97 -3.16 4.39
CA ASP A 138 -15.38 -3.51 4.16
C ASP A 138 -16.35 -2.46 4.73
N PHE A 139 -16.10 -1.96 5.94
CA PHE A 139 -16.96 -0.94 6.55
C PHE A 139 -16.82 0.45 5.90
N LEU A 140 -15.63 0.82 5.40
CA LEU A 140 -15.45 2.07 4.64
C LEU A 140 -16.11 1.96 3.27
N TYR A 141 -15.97 0.80 2.61
CA TYR A 141 -16.64 0.54 1.35
C TYR A 141 -18.16 0.70 1.49
N ALA A 142 -18.79 -0.03 2.41
CA ALA A 142 -20.23 0.00 2.59
C ALA A 142 -20.76 1.36 3.04
N ARG A 143 -20.02 2.07 3.90
CA ARG A 143 -20.47 3.34 4.47
C ARG A 143 -20.25 4.54 3.54
N THR A 144 -19.17 4.53 2.78
CA THR A 144 -18.67 5.73 2.10
C THR A 144 -18.49 5.52 0.61
N ILE A 145 -17.75 4.47 0.20
CA ILE A 145 -17.30 4.32 -1.18
C ILE A 145 -18.41 3.84 -2.10
N GLN A 146 -19.27 2.94 -1.63
CA GLN A 146 -20.35 2.37 -2.45
C GLN A 146 -21.25 3.44 -3.08
N GLY A 147 -21.57 4.50 -2.33
CA GLY A 147 -22.37 5.64 -2.83
C GLY A 147 -21.60 6.63 -3.71
N LEU A 148 -20.25 6.49 -3.79
CA LEU A 148 -19.41 7.38 -4.59
C LEU A 148 -18.93 6.76 -5.91
N ARG A 149 -19.17 5.48 -6.14
CA ARG A 149 -18.54 4.72 -7.23
C ARG A 149 -18.68 5.37 -8.61
N ASP A 150 -19.87 5.90 -8.92
CA ASP A 150 -20.15 6.52 -10.22
C ASP A 150 -19.41 7.86 -10.42
N ARG A 151 -18.94 8.47 -9.35
CA ARG A 151 -18.21 9.76 -9.33
C ARG A 151 -16.70 9.59 -9.31
N LEU A 152 -16.21 8.37 -9.05
CA LEU A 152 -14.79 8.07 -8.92
C LEU A 152 -14.22 7.46 -10.21
N PRO A 153 -12.96 7.77 -10.57
CA PRO A 153 -12.30 7.15 -11.73
C PRO A 153 -11.97 5.67 -11.52
N VAL A 154 -12.10 5.18 -10.29
CA VAL A 154 -11.77 3.81 -9.87
C VAL A 154 -12.68 2.79 -10.53
N LYS A 155 -12.09 1.77 -11.13
CA LYS A 155 -12.80 0.67 -11.81
C LYS A 155 -12.83 -0.63 -11.02
N GLN A 156 -11.82 -0.84 -10.15
CA GLN A 156 -11.65 -2.06 -9.37
C GLN A 156 -11.47 -1.71 -7.89
N TYR A 157 -12.27 -2.29 -7.03
CA TYR A 157 -12.21 -2.13 -5.59
C TYR A 157 -11.79 -3.45 -4.95
N VAL A 158 -10.72 -3.43 -4.18
CA VAL A 158 -10.26 -4.57 -3.39
C VAL A 158 -10.63 -4.34 -1.94
N VAL A 159 -11.64 -5.08 -1.48
CA VAL A 159 -12.21 -4.95 -0.15
C VAL A 159 -11.48 -5.89 0.82
N ALA A 160 -10.87 -5.31 1.85
CA ALA A 160 -10.20 -6.01 2.93
C ALA A 160 -11.02 -6.00 4.22
N SER A 161 -10.90 -7.03 5.02
CA SER A 161 -11.57 -7.11 6.32
C SER A 161 -10.56 -7.28 7.44
N ILE A 162 -10.74 -6.54 8.55
CA ILE A 162 -9.79 -6.55 9.69
C ILE A 162 -9.51 -7.98 10.19
N PRO A 163 -10.51 -8.89 10.34
CA PRO A 163 -10.28 -10.23 10.89
C PRO A 163 -9.53 -11.20 9.99
N GLU A 164 -9.27 -10.87 8.71
CA GLU A 164 -8.73 -11.82 7.72
C GLU A 164 -7.40 -12.47 8.11
N TYR A 165 -6.55 -11.73 8.82
CA TYR A 165 -5.24 -12.21 9.29
C TYR A 165 -5.23 -12.63 10.76
N LEU A 166 -6.35 -12.49 11.48
CA LEU A 166 -6.41 -12.93 12.86
C LEU A 166 -6.41 -14.46 12.97
N ARG A 167 -5.73 -14.98 14.00
CA ARG A 167 -5.73 -16.40 14.35
C ARG A 167 -6.78 -16.70 15.42
N PHE A 168 -7.13 -17.97 15.56
CA PHE A 168 -7.98 -18.42 16.67
C PHE A 168 -7.36 -18.01 18.03
N PRO A 169 -8.14 -17.57 19.01
CA PRO A 169 -9.61 -17.41 19.00
C PRO A 169 -10.10 -16.07 18.42
N LEU A 170 -9.22 -15.08 18.18
CA LEU A 170 -9.61 -13.74 17.73
C LEU A 170 -10.27 -13.75 16.34
N SER A 171 -9.91 -14.68 15.46
CA SER A 171 -10.57 -14.81 14.14
C SER A 171 -12.08 -15.04 14.24
N VAL A 172 -12.56 -15.62 15.36
CA VAL A 172 -13.99 -15.89 15.62
C VAL A 172 -14.62 -14.80 16.50
N LEU A 173 -13.89 -14.34 17.50
CA LEU A 173 -14.42 -13.37 18.47
C LEU A 173 -14.42 -11.92 17.97
N ALA A 174 -13.39 -11.52 17.22
CA ALA A 174 -13.27 -10.15 16.73
C ALA A 174 -14.42 -9.75 15.81
N PRO A 175 -14.92 -10.55 14.86
CA PRO A 175 -16.06 -10.20 14.04
C PRO A 175 -17.30 -9.81 14.85
N LEU A 176 -17.57 -10.50 15.96
CA LEU A 176 -18.71 -10.19 16.82
C LEU A 176 -18.56 -8.83 17.51
N LYS A 177 -17.34 -8.53 18.00
CA LYS A 177 -17.01 -7.25 18.63
C LYS A 177 -17.08 -6.11 17.60
N LEU A 178 -16.43 -6.28 16.44
CA LEU A 178 -16.34 -5.25 15.41
C LEU A 178 -17.71 -4.85 14.84
N ARG A 179 -18.65 -5.81 14.70
CA ARG A 179 -20.03 -5.52 14.28
C ARG A 179 -20.82 -4.73 15.31
N ARG A 180 -20.52 -4.89 16.61
CA ARG A 180 -21.19 -4.17 17.71
C ARG A 180 -20.62 -2.80 18.02
N MET A 181 -19.47 -2.45 17.43
CA MET A 181 -18.89 -1.10 17.58
C MET A 181 -19.82 -0.05 16.99
N ARG A 182 -19.68 1.18 17.44
CA ARG A 182 -20.43 2.34 16.93
C ARG A 182 -19.45 3.45 16.56
N PRO A 183 -19.25 3.74 15.27
CA PRO A 183 -19.81 3.01 14.12
C PRO A 183 -19.22 1.60 13.99
N PRO A 184 -19.91 0.66 13.31
CA PRO A 184 -19.40 -0.67 13.07
C PRO A 184 -18.08 -0.65 12.30
N ALA A 185 -17.12 -1.49 12.73
CA ALA A 185 -15.82 -1.65 12.09
C ALA A 185 -15.72 -2.96 11.28
N LEU A 186 -16.85 -3.55 10.94
CA LEU A 186 -17.02 -4.70 10.05
C LEU A 186 -18.38 -4.59 9.36
N ALA A 187 -18.38 -4.73 8.04
CA ALA A 187 -19.60 -4.71 7.24
C ALA A 187 -19.67 -5.91 6.30
N ARG A 188 -20.88 -6.23 5.84
CA ARG A 188 -21.09 -7.23 4.78
C ARG A 188 -21.15 -6.50 3.44
N VAL A 189 -20.21 -6.80 2.56
CA VAL A 189 -20.19 -6.31 1.19
C VAL A 189 -20.68 -7.41 0.27
N ALA A 190 -21.68 -7.11 -0.57
CA ALA A 190 -22.17 -8.05 -1.56
C ALA A 190 -21.19 -8.16 -2.74
N PRO A 191 -21.07 -9.34 -3.37
CA PRO A 191 -20.35 -9.47 -4.63
C PRO A 191 -21.03 -8.63 -5.71
N GLU A 192 -20.27 -7.77 -6.37
CA GLU A 192 -20.74 -6.95 -7.49
C GLU A 192 -19.60 -6.69 -8.49
N ARG A 193 -19.94 -6.23 -9.68
CA ARG A 193 -18.94 -5.98 -10.73
C ARG A 193 -17.90 -4.96 -10.27
N GLY A 194 -16.61 -5.30 -10.44
CA GLY A 194 -15.49 -4.45 -10.06
C GLY A 194 -15.19 -4.46 -8.55
N VAL A 195 -15.82 -5.35 -7.77
CA VAL A 195 -15.55 -5.55 -6.34
C VAL A 195 -14.93 -6.91 -6.12
N HIS A 196 -13.77 -6.92 -5.50
CA HIS A 196 -12.97 -8.10 -5.22
C HIS A 196 -12.67 -8.17 -3.72
N PHE A 197 -12.52 -9.37 -3.18
CA PHE A 197 -12.20 -9.57 -1.78
C PHE A 197 -10.72 -9.89 -1.63
N PHE A 198 -10.02 -9.13 -0.79
CA PHE A 198 -8.58 -9.21 -0.60
C PHE A 198 -8.10 -10.65 -0.36
N ARG A 199 -8.71 -11.31 0.64
CA ARG A 199 -8.33 -12.68 0.99
C ARG A 199 -8.55 -13.68 -0.13
N SER A 200 -9.61 -13.49 -0.92
CA SER A 200 -9.90 -14.36 -2.07
C SER A 200 -8.86 -14.17 -3.17
N LEU A 201 -8.44 -12.94 -3.44
CA LEU A 201 -7.38 -12.65 -4.40
C LEU A 201 -6.05 -13.29 -3.98
N VAL A 202 -5.62 -13.07 -2.74
CA VAL A 202 -4.35 -13.62 -2.24
C VAL A 202 -4.36 -15.16 -2.23
N ARG A 203 -5.45 -15.79 -1.80
CA ARG A 203 -5.52 -17.26 -1.71
C ARG A 203 -5.78 -17.95 -3.04
N GLY A 204 -6.54 -17.31 -3.92
CA GLY A 204 -6.97 -17.88 -5.19
C GLY A 204 -6.02 -17.64 -6.35
N THR A 205 -4.88 -16.95 -6.13
CA THR A 205 -3.96 -16.57 -7.20
C THR A 205 -2.57 -17.17 -6.96
N PRO A 206 -1.89 -17.70 -7.98
CA PRO A 206 -0.50 -18.15 -7.85
C PRO A 206 0.45 -16.98 -7.62
N ALA A 207 1.59 -17.23 -6.99
CA ALA A 207 2.64 -16.23 -6.74
C ALA A 207 3.58 -16.09 -7.95
N ASP A 208 3.03 -15.64 -9.07
CA ASP A 208 3.75 -15.49 -10.35
C ASP A 208 3.42 -14.14 -11.01
N PRO A 209 3.82 -13.02 -10.39
CA PRO A 209 3.58 -11.69 -10.94
C PRO A 209 4.50 -11.39 -12.11
N PRO A 210 4.07 -10.52 -13.05
CA PRO A 210 4.97 -9.89 -14.00
C PRO A 210 6.14 -9.20 -13.29
N ARG A 211 7.29 -9.13 -13.95
CA ARG A 211 8.49 -8.47 -13.44
C ARG A 211 8.85 -7.30 -14.35
N PRO A 212 8.20 -6.14 -14.21
CA PRO A 212 8.56 -4.97 -14.98
C PRO A 212 9.96 -4.47 -14.58
N ASP A 213 10.62 -3.80 -15.49
CA ASP A 213 11.86 -3.09 -15.18
C ASP A 213 11.52 -1.82 -14.38
N ILE A 214 11.88 -1.80 -13.10
CA ILE A 214 11.58 -0.71 -12.15
C ILE A 214 12.89 0.00 -11.84
N GLY A 215 12.97 1.29 -12.17
CA GLY A 215 14.12 2.15 -11.91
C GLY A 215 14.08 2.80 -10.53
N LEU A 216 15.24 3.33 -10.11
CA LEU A 216 15.35 4.07 -8.84
C LEU A 216 14.64 5.43 -8.87
N ASP A 217 14.48 6.00 -10.06
CA ASP A 217 13.82 7.29 -10.27
C ASP A 217 12.31 7.15 -10.55
N ASP A 218 11.78 5.91 -10.56
CA ASP A 218 10.36 5.68 -10.77
C ASP A 218 9.55 6.18 -9.57
N LEU A 219 8.43 6.84 -9.86
CA LEU A 219 7.52 7.32 -8.83
C LEU A 219 6.85 6.15 -8.10
N ALA A 220 7.17 5.97 -6.82
CA ALA A 220 6.62 4.89 -6.00
C ALA A 220 5.32 5.30 -5.29
N VAL A 221 5.28 6.52 -4.74
CA VAL A 221 4.20 6.94 -3.84
C VAL A 221 3.77 8.37 -4.12
N LEU A 222 2.46 8.59 -4.12
CA LEU A 222 1.82 9.89 -4.01
C LEU A 222 1.30 10.06 -2.59
N GLN A 223 1.97 10.91 -1.81
CA GLN A 223 1.56 11.23 -0.44
C GLN A 223 0.85 12.58 -0.41
N TYR A 224 -0.45 12.56 -0.13
CA TYR A 224 -1.21 13.80 0.01
C TYR A 224 -1.02 14.40 1.40
N THR A 225 -0.66 15.68 1.41
CA THR A 225 -0.54 16.45 2.66
C THR A 225 -1.73 17.37 2.82
N GLY A 226 -2.35 17.34 4.00
CA GLY A 226 -3.35 18.34 4.40
C GLY A 226 -2.65 19.68 4.66
N GLY A 227 -2.72 20.58 3.70
CA GLY A 227 -2.22 21.94 3.90
C GLY A 227 -3.12 22.72 4.87
N THR A 228 -2.53 23.59 5.69
CA THR A 228 -3.26 24.48 6.63
C THR A 228 -4.11 25.54 5.91
N THR A 229 -3.95 25.69 4.59
CA THR A 229 -4.49 26.83 3.81
C THR A 229 -5.16 26.46 2.50
N GLY A 230 -5.45 25.18 2.21
CA GLY A 230 -6.02 24.83 0.91
C GLY A 230 -6.29 23.34 0.68
N VAL A 231 -6.61 23.02 -0.55
CA VAL A 231 -6.86 21.67 -1.04
C VAL A 231 -5.58 20.83 -0.89
N ALA A 232 -5.71 19.59 -0.41
CA ALA A 232 -4.59 18.67 -0.26
C ALA A 232 -3.87 18.45 -1.61
N LYS A 233 -2.54 18.48 -1.60
CA LYS A 233 -1.69 18.28 -2.77
C LYS A 233 -0.87 17.01 -2.60
N GLY A 234 -0.73 16.25 -3.69
CA GLY A 234 0.12 15.07 -3.73
C GLY A 234 1.61 15.45 -3.84
N ALA A 235 2.39 15.07 -2.83
CA ALA A 235 3.85 15.11 -2.92
C ALA A 235 4.33 13.83 -3.61
N MET A 236 5.27 14.00 -4.54
CA MET A 236 5.92 12.93 -5.31
C MET A 236 7.34 12.71 -4.81
#